data_9fddc8d4a376fa957a41683649abf63d
#
_entry.id   9fddc8d4a376fa957a41683649abf63d
#
_cell.length_a   1.000
_cell.length_b   1.000
_cell.length_c   1.000
_cell.angle_alpha   90.00
_cell.angle_beta   90.00
_cell.angle_gamma   90.00
#
_symmetry.space_group_name_H-M   'P 1'
#
loop_
_entity.id
_entity.type
_entity.pdbx_description
1 polymer ?
#
loop_
_entity_poly.entity_id
_entity_poly.type
_entity_poly.pdbx_seq_one_letter_code
_entity_poly.pdbx_strand_id
1 'polypeptide(L)'
;MGKHVRIIGILLLALFFCPAMAQKKIAFAEGVDEQKEIKLSEVASGVKYIPLETTAESLLDKDILNVTFAGDYLFVCDFVNLFQFTPEGKFIRKIGKAGEGPGEYAKSILAVTYDEDAKQIFISDFRKGKVLVYSFEGKYLYDINTQRGSMTTYRDKTGNLFGITNEYLYTKDKRGKELFVYNTKGKELYSYHFRPEQGVRYPGIIFSYGILYDYQENTYYKNPLETTIFRLEGKKRIPAYKLDLSQYEKLSGEDDAIIAIDKKTNTGTNLPNKAAEKKFSFFNVFEITHAIGVEYAQGQGRCLAWYDKGKETVCRVRSPKAEWDGFTDDMEGGCPIFPRFVKNNKMIGVVSASVLLEKVKPENAKGSLKDLLPNLQEDDNQVIQVILLKDK
;
A
#
# COMPACT_ATOMS: atom_id res chain seq x y z
N MET A 1 12.49 36.44 -70.34
CA MET A 1 11.70 36.96 -69.19
C MET A 1 11.15 35.76 -68.41
N GLY A 2 11.85 35.33 -67.37
CA GLY A 2 11.45 34.20 -66.51
C GLY A 2 11.07 34.72 -65.11
N LYS A 3 9.84 34.48 -64.69
CA LYS A 3 9.33 34.85 -63.35
C LYS A 3 9.70 33.76 -62.38
N HIS A 4 10.55 34.07 -61.39
CA HIS A 4 10.80 33.22 -60.22
C HIS A 4 9.64 33.37 -59.22
N VAL A 5 8.88 32.34 -59.04
CA VAL A 5 7.93 32.23 -57.94
C VAL A 5 8.69 31.67 -56.73
N ARG A 6 8.88 32.50 -55.70
CA ARG A 6 9.36 32.06 -54.39
C ARG A 6 8.18 31.48 -53.56
N ILE A 7 8.19 30.18 -53.33
CA ILE A 7 7.29 29.51 -52.39
C ILE A 7 7.89 29.72 -51.00
N ILE A 8 7.25 30.53 -50.17
CA ILE A 8 7.56 30.67 -48.74
C ILE A 8 6.83 29.56 -48.03
N GLY A 9 7.55 28.51 -47.63
CA GLY A 9 7.02 27.47 -46.78
C GLY A 9 6.85 27.99 -45.33
N ILE A 10 5.62 28.19 -44.91
CA ILE A 10 5.30 28.47 -43.49
C ILE A 10 5.37 27.15 -42.73
N LEU A 11 6.45 26.98 -41.95
CA LEU A 11 6.57 25.87 -41.01
C LEU A 11 5.67 26.17 -39.82
N LEU A 12 4.47 25.57 -39.79
CA LEU A 12 3.60 25.59 -38.60
C LEU A 12 4.25 24.70 -37.54
N LEU A 13 4.95 25.32 -36.59
CA LEU A 13 5.35 24.69 -35.33
C LEU A 13 4.10 24.46 -34.50
N ALA A 14 3.53 23.27 -34.57
CA ALA A 14 2.52 22.84 -33.63
C ALA A 14 3.18 22.67 -32.24
N LEU A 15 3.16 23.71 -31.43
CA LEU A 15 3.44 23.64 -30.00
C LEU A 15 2.37 22.76 -29.41
N PHE A 16 2.68 21.48 -29.19
CA PHE A 16 1.92 20.64 -28.30
C PHE A 16 2.05 21.25 -26.88
N PHE A 17 1.12 22.14 -26.57
CA PHE A 17 0.83 22.49 -25.19
C PHE A 17 0.31 21.22 -24.51
N CYS A 18 1.22 20.43 -23.96
CA CYS A 18 0.82 19.49 -22.94
C CYS A 18 0.43 20.35 -21.72
N PRO A 19 -0.84 20.44 -21.36
CA PRO A 19 -1.21 21.21 -20.17
C PRO A 19 -0.44 20.57 -19.01
N ALA A 20 0.46 21.32 -18.39
CA ALA A 20 1.04 20.92 -17.12
C ALA A 20 -0.18 20.66 -16.23
N MET A 21 -0.49 19.38 -15.96
CA MET A 21 -1.59 19.04 -15.08
C MET A 21 -1.28 19.71 -13.75
N ALA A 22 -2.06 20.76 -13.44
CA ALA A 22 -1.92 21.48 -12.18
C ALA A 22 -2.15 20.47 -11.04
N GLN A 23 -1.28 20.52 -10.04
CA GLN A 23 -1.44 19.72 -8.83
C GLN A 23 -2.84 19.91 -8.25
N LYS A 24 -3.61 18.84 -8.11
CA LYS A 24 -4.95 18.89 -7.54
C LYS A 24 -4.88 18.95 -6.02
N LYS A 25 -5.46 19.99 -5.44
CA LYS A 25 -5.57 20.17 -3.99
C LYS A 25 -6.79 19.40 -3.48
N ILE A 26 -6.61 18.56 -2.47
CA ILE A 26 -7.64 17.79 -1.79
C ILE A 26 -7.80 18.39 -0.39
N ALA A 27 -8.95 18.88 -0.02
CA ALA A 27 -9.26 19.43 1.31
C ALA A 27 -9.34 18.31 2.35
N PHE A 28 -8.19 17.68 2.62
CA PHE A 28 -8.13 16.42 3.37
C PHE A 28 -8.54 16.58 4.83
N ALA A 29 -7.89 17.52 5.54
CA ALA A 29 -8.10 17.69 6.97
C ALA A 29 -9.55 18.14 7.30
N GLU A 30 -10.12 19.00 6.46
CA GLU A 30 -11.51 19.46 6.60
C GLU A 30 -12.49 18.32 6.31
N GLY A 31 -12.22 17.55 5.25
CA GLY A 31 -13.13 16.50 4.81
C GLY A 31 -13.18 15.29 5.74
N VAL A 32 -12.10 14.92 6.41
CA VAL A 32 -12.10 13.76 7.32
C VAL A 32 -12.80 14.01 8.65
N ASP A 33 -13.15 15.25 8.97
CA ASP A 33 -14.03 15.57 10.10
C ASP A 33 -15.47 15.12 9.82
N GLU A 34 -15.87 15.02 8.53
CA GLU A 34 -17.15 14.46 8.11
C GLU A 34 -17.06 12.92 8.08
N GLN A 35 -17.77 12.28 9.02
CA GLN A 35 -17.91 10.82 9.03
C GLN A 35 -19.12 10.43 8.17
N LYS A 36 -18.89 9.50 7.24
CA LYS A 36 -19.92 9.03 6.32
C LYS A 36 -19.94 7.52 6.22
N GLU A 37 -21.13 6.95 6.28
CA GLU A 37 -21.33 5.58 5.86
C GLU A 37 -21.24 5.51 4.33
N ILE A 38 -20.39 4.62 3.83
CA ILE A 38 -20.38 4.21 2.43
C ILE A 38 -20.66 2.71 2.42
N LYS A 39 -21.75 2.32 1.77
CA LYS A 39 -22.12 0.92 1.58
C LYS A 39 -21.26 0.30 0.51
N LEU A 40 -20.89 -0.96 0.71
CA LEU A 40 -20.08 -1.69 -0.26
C LEU A 40 -20.75 -1.75 -1.63
N SER A 41 -22.10 -1.90 -1.67
CA SER A 41 -22.88 -1.88 -2.90
C SER A 41 -22.81 -0.57 -3.69
N GLU A 42 -22.36 0.54 -3.09
CA GLU A 42 -22.16 1.81 -3.82
C GLU A 42 -20.90 1.77 -4.70
N VAL A 43 -19.86 1.05 -4.27
CA VAL A 43 -18.54 1.06 -4.92
C VAL A 43 -18.16 -0.28 -5.56
N ALA A 44 -18.83 -1.38 -5.19
CA ALA A 44 -18.51 -2.73 -5.60
C ALA A 44 -19.68 -3.41 -6.33
N SER A 45 -19.35 -4.33 -7.24
CA SER A 45 -20.28 -5.23 -7.92
C SER A 45 -20.41 -6.58 -7.20
N GLY A 46 -19.49 -6.92 -6.30
CA GLY A 46 -19.51 -8.15 -5.53
C GLY A 46 -18.47 -8.15 -4.41
N VAL A 47 -18.69 -9.04 -3.45
CA VAL A 47 -17.74 -9.37 -2.40
C VAL A 47 -17.67 -10.88 -2.27
N LYS A 48 -16.50 -11.41 -1.88
CA LYS A 48 -16.30 -12.84 -1.60
C LYS A 48 -15.42 -12.97 -0.36
N TYR A 49 -15.82 -13.84 0.55
CA TYR A 49 -15.06 -14.21 1.73
C TYR A 49 -14.33 -15.54 1.44
N ILE A 50 -13.00 -15.54 1.58
CA ILE A 50 -12.14 -16.67 1.28
C ILE A 50 -11.38 -17.02 2.56
N PRO A 51 -11.73 -18.13 3.22
CA PRO A 51 -10.98 -18.62 4.37
C PRO A 51 -9.62 -19.15 3.89
N LEU A 52 -8.56 -18.79 4.56
CA LEU A 52 -7.26 -19.42 4.34
C LEU A 52 -7.21 -20.73 5.12
N GLU A 53 -6.89 -21.82 4.42
CA GLU A 53 -6.81 -23.13 5.04
C GLU A 53 -5.82 -23.15 6.20
N THR A 54 -6.27 -23.67 7.35
CA THR A 54 -5.51 -23.73 8.61
C THR A 54 -4.99 -25.15 8.80
N THR A 55 -3.68 -25.32 8.73
CA THR A 55 -2.96 -26.55 9.03
C THR A 55 -1.68 -26.21 9.78
N ALA A 56 -0.98 -27.19 10.34
CA ALA A 56 0.33 -26.95 10.95
C ALA A 56 1.34 -26.30 9.98
N GLU A 57 1.20 -26.51 8.67
CA GLU A 57 2.10 -25.97 7.65
C GLU A 57 1.65 -24.59 7.16
N SER A 58 0.35 -24.31 7.16
CA SER A 58 -0.24 -23.08 6.62
C SER A 58 -0.64 -22.05 7.68
N LEU A 59 -0.48 -22.38 8.97
CA LEU A 59 -0.78 -21.44 10.04
C LEU A 59 0.08 -20.19 9.92
N LEU A 60 -0.57 -19.02 9.93
CA LEU A 60 0.08 -17.72 9.87
C LEU A 60 0.61 -17.33 11.25
N ASP A 61 1.89 -16.96 11.31
CA ASP A 61 2.56 -16.59 12.57
C ASP A 61 2.25 -15.15 13.01
N LYS A 62 1.92 -14.28 12.07
CA LYS A 62 1.74 -12.84 12.27
C LYS A 62 0.58 -12.30 11.46
N ASP A 63 0.27 -11.03 11.68
CA ASP A 63 -0.65 -10.29 10.84
C ASP A 63 -0.19 -10.30 9.38
N ILE A 64 -1.16 -10.34 8.48
CA ILE A 64 -0.89 -10.33 7.06
C ILE A 64 -0.28 -8.98 6.64
N LEU A 65 0.92 -9.05 6.10
CA LEU A 65 1.66 -7.90 5.57
C LEU A 65 1.32 -7.62 4.11
N ASN A 66 1.11 -8.67 3.31
CA ASN A 66 0.78 -8.55 1.88
C ASN A 66 -0.16 -9.67 1.44
N VAL A 67 -1.13 -9.33 0.61
CA VAL A 67 -2.01 -10.28 -0.10
C VAL A 67 -2.07 -9.89 -1.55
N THR A 68 -1.83 -10.82 -2.43
CA THR A 68 -1.91 -10.57 -3.88
C THR A 68 -2.43 -11.79 -4.62
N PHE A 69 -3.39 -11.57 -5.51
CA PHE A 69 -3.71 -12.52 -6.56
C PHE A 69 -2.75 -12.31 -7.73
N ALA A 70 -2.01 -13.34 -8.11
CA ALA A 70 -1.09 -13.31 -9.25
C ALA A 70 -1.15 -14.65 -10.00
N GLY A 71 -1.46 -14.59 -11.31
CA GLY A 71 -1.80 -15.78 -12.08
C GLY A 71 -2.99 -16.51 -11.44
N ASP A 72 -2.85 -17.84 -11.31
CA ASP A 72 -3.88 -18.73 -10.75
C ASP A 72 -3.68 -18.95 -9.23
N TYR A 73 -3.03 -18.02 -8.53
CA TYR A 73 -2.67 -18.21 -7.13
C TYR A 73 -3.03 -17.00 -6.28
N LEU A 74 -3.24 -17.28 -4.99
CA LEU A 74 -3.32 -16.30 -3.93
C LEU A 74 -2.04 -16.40 -3.09
N PHE A 75 -1.26 -15.33 -3.06
CA PHE A 75 -0.05 -15.22 -2.24
C PHE A 75 -0.34 -14.40 -1.00
N VAL A 76 0.08 -14.90 0.15
CA VAL A 76 -0.09 -14.26 1.46
C VAL A 76 1.23 -14.23 2.20
N CYS A 77 1.65 -13.06 2.63
CA CYS A 77 2.86 -12.85 3.43
C CYS A 77 2.50 -12.39 4.84
N ASP A 78 2.98 -13.08 5.86
CA ASP A 78 2.74 -12.82 7.28
C ASP A 78 3.93 -12.19 8.01
N PHE A 79 4.84 -11.55 7.28
CA PHE A 79 6.09 -11.02 7.80
C PHE A 79 7.23 -12.05 7.96
N VAL A 80 6.93 -13.31 8.23
CA VAL A 80 7.91 -14.39 8.42
C VAL A 80 7.98 -15.30 7.20
N ASN A 81 6.82 -15.63 6.66
CA ASN A 81 6.67 -16.58 5.58
C ASN A 81 5.91 -15.98 4.39
N LEU A 82 6.16 -16.50 3.21
CA LEU A 82 5.34 -16.29 2.04
C LEU A 82 4.62 -17.58 1.69
N PHE A 83 3.31 -17.56 1.80
CA PHE A 83 2.44 -18.70 1.52
C PHE A 83 1.81 -18.56 0.13
N GLN A 84 1.62 -19.70 -0.51
CA GLN A 84 0.86 -19.84 -1.74
C GLN A 84 -0.39 -20.66 -1.49
N PHE A 85 -1.53 -20.12 -1.89
CA PHE A 85 -2.84 -20.77 -1.82
C PHE A 85 -3.48 -20.82 -3.21
N THR A 86 -4.48 -21.67 -3.37
CA THR A 86 -5.41 -21.54 -4.51
C THR A 86 -6.25 -20.28 -4.37
N PRO A 87 -6.93 -19.79 -5.41
CA PRO A 87 -7.83 -18.65 -5.30
C PRO A 87 -8.99 -18.85 -4.30
N GLU A 88 -9.29 -20.09 -3.93
CA GLU A 88 -10.29 -20.46 -2.93
C GLU A 88 -9.73 -20.59 -1.50
N GLY A 89 -8.42 -20.30 -1.31
CA GLY A 89 -7.77 -20.31 0.00
C GLY A 89 -7.20 -21.67 0.43
N LYS A 90 -7.15 -22.69 -0.45
CA LYS A 90 -6.51 -23.97 -0.14
C LYS A 90 -5.00 -23.84 -0.19
N PHE A 91 -4.31 -24.32 0.84
CA PHE A 91 -2.87 -24.25 0.95
C PHE A 91 -2.17 -25.10 -0.11
N ILE A 92 -1.13 -24.55 -0.71
CA ILE A 92 -0.31 -25.26 -1.70
C ILE A 92 1.10 -25.47 -1.15
N ARG A 93 1.78 -24.37 -0.73
CA ARG A 93 3.16 -24.44 -0.21
C ARG A 93 3.60 -23.11 0.42
N LYS A 94 4.75 -23.15 1.09
CA LYS A 94 5.55 -21.95 1.39
C LYS A 94 6.54 -21.68 0.25
N ILE A 95 6.80 -20.40 -0.02
CA ILE A 95 7.78 -19.96 -1.01
C ILE A 95 9.08 -19.58 -0.30
N GLY A 96 10.16 -20.30 -0.57
CA GLY A 96 11.43 -20.13 0.13
C GLY A 96 11.34 -20.45 1.62
N LYS A 97 12.37 -20.10 2.35
CA LYS A 97 12.44 -20.21 3.82
C LYS A 97 13.44 -19.23 4.38
N ALA A 98 13.33 -18.95 5.67
CA ALA A 98 14.32 -18.15 6.39
C ALA A 98 15.62 -18.97 6.60
N GLY A 99 16.78 -18.32 6.43
CA GLY A 99 18.09 -18.94 6.64
C GLY A 99 19.22 -18.15 5.99
N GLU A 100 20.42 -18.77 5.97
CA GLU A 100 21.65 -18.15 5.44
C GLU A 100 22.14 -18.82 4.14
N GLY A 101 21.48 -19.86 3.68
CA GLY A 101 21.85 -20.59 2.46
C GLY A 101 21.46 -19.87 1.17
N PRO A 102 21.89 -20.39 0.02
CA PRO A 102 21.47 -19.87 -1.28
C PRO A 102 19.93 -19.95 -1.43
N GLY A 103 19.32 -18.85 -1.81
CA GLY A 103 17.85 -18.77 -1.94
C GLY A 103 17.10 -18.76 -0.60
N GLU A 104 17.77 -18.57 0.53
CA GLU A 104 17.14 -18.35 1.82
C GLU A 104 17.15 -16.85 2.15
N TYR A 105 16.02 -16.34 2.65
CA TYR A 105 15.89 -14.94 3.07
C TYR A 105 16.16 -14.77 4.56
N ALA A 106 16.46 -13.56 5.01
CA ALA A 106 16.59 -13.24 6.43
C ALA A 106 15.26 -13.51 7.17
N LYS A 107 15.30 -13.51 8.50
CA LYS A 107 14.16 -13.92 9.37
C LYS A 107 12.82 -13.20 9.10
N SER A 108 12.81 -12.12 8.33
CA SER A 108 11.59 -11.35 8.06
C SER A 108 11.53 -10.92 6.61
N ILE A 109 10.34 -11.02 6.03
CA ILE A 109 9.99 -10.52 4.71
C ILE A 109 9.28 -9.19 4.90
N LEU A 110 9.87 -8.09 4.39
CA LEU A 110 9.27 -6.76 4.49
C LEU A 110 8.51 -6.36 3.22
N ALA A 111 8.91 -6.91 2.07
CA ALA A 111 8.27 -6.61 0.80
C ALA A 111 8.35 -7.76 -0.17
N VAL A 112 7.24 -7.96 -0.86
CA VAL A 112 7.08 -8.93 -1.94
C VAL A 112 6.41 -8.25 -3.12
N THR A 113 6.91 -8.47 -4.32
CA THR A 113 6.24 -8.05 -5.57
C THR A 113 6.28 -9.18 -6.59
N TYR A 114 5.47 -9.08 -7.63
CA TYR A 114 5.22 -10.17 -8.55
C TYR A 114 5.33 -9.69 -10.01
N ASP A 115 5.84 -10.57 -10.86
CA ASP A 115 5.77 -10.47 -12.31
C ASP A 115 4.84 -11.58 -12.82
N GLU A 116 3.64 -11.21 -13.21
CA GLU A 116 2.62 -12.17 -13.66
C GLU A 116 2.97 -12.78 -15.01
N ASP A 117 3.58 -11.99 -15.91
CA ASP A 117 3.96 -12.45 -17.25
C ASP A 117 5.13 -13.45 -17.19
N ALA A 118 6.15 -13.12 -16.39
CA ALA A 118 7.30 -14.00 -16.17
C ALA A 118 7.04 -15.10 -15.12
N LYS A 119 5.90 -15.06 -14.42
CA LYS A 119 5.55 -15.94 -13.28
C LYS A 119 6.65 -15.97 -12.22
N GLN A 120 7.11 -14.80 -11.82
CA GLN A 120 8.19 -14.62 -10.87
C GLN A 120 7.74 -13.84 -9.62
N ILE A 121 8.34 -14.20 -8.49
CA ILE A 121 8.15 -13.59 -7.18
C ILE A 121 9.46 -12.93 -6.77
N PHE A 122 9.41 -11.68 -6.35
CA PHE A 122 10.55 -10.91 -5.90
C PHE A 122 10.41 -10.63 -4.40
N ILE A 123 11.29 -11.21 -3.59
CA ILE A 123 11.31 -11.03 -2.14
C ILE A 123 12.48 -10.12 -1.78
N SER A 124 12.20 -8.98 -1.15
CA SER A 124 13.26 -8.08 -0.69
C SER A 124 13.91 -8.61 0.59
N ASP A 125 15.19 -8.91 0.53
CA ASP A 125 16.00 -9.17 1.70
C ASP A 125 16.73 -7.90 2.12
N PHE A 126 16.09 -7.17 3.02
CA PHE A 126 16.62 -5.90 3.54
C PHE A 126 18.00 -6.06 4.18
N ARG A 127 18.24 -7.15 4.90
CA ARG A 127 19.48 -7.35 5.65
C ARG A 127 20.65 -7.68 4.75
N LYS A 128 20.39 -8.45 3.69
CA LYS A 128 21.42 -8.89 2.74
C LYS A 128 21.60 -7.92 1.57
N GLY A 129 20.78 -6.87 1.46
CA GLY A 129 20.85 -5.88 0.38
C GLY A 129 20.60 -6.47 -1.00
N LYS A 130 19.68 -7.43 -1.08
CA LYS A 130 19.34 -8.12 -2.33
C LYS A 130 17.87 -8.44 -2.45
N VAL A 131 17.44 -8.76 -3.64
CA VAL A 131 16.11 -9.27 -3.96
C VAL A 131 16.27 -10.72 -4.43
N LEU A 132 15.61 -11.64 -3.73
CA LEU A 132 15.58 -13.06 -4.14
C LEU A 132 14.42 -13.25 -5.12
N VAL A 133 14.69 -13.99 -6.19
CA VAL A 133 13.70 -14.26 -7.23
C VAL A 133 13.36 -15.74 -7.24
N TYR A 134 12.05 -16.03 -7.13
CA TYR A 134 11.49 -17.37 -7.21
C TYR A 134 10.50 -17.47 -8.38
N SER A 135 10.30 -18.68 -8.88
CA SER A 135 9.14 -18.94 -9.74
C SER A 135 7.85 -19.04 -8.93
N PHE A 136 6.68 -18.99 -9.59
CA PHE A 136 5.39 -19.21 -8.93
C PHE A 136 5.27 -20.64 -8.34
N GLU A 137 6.04 -21.61 -8.85
CA GLU A 137 6.12 -22.96 -8.30
C GLU A 137 7.02 -23.06 -7.05
N GLY A 138 7.57 -21.92 -6.58
CA GLY A 138 8.39 -21.87 -5.38
C GLY A 138 9.84 -22.23 -5.57
N LYS A 139 10.32 -22.40 -6.82
CA LYS A 139 11.72 -22.68 -7.11
C LYS A 139 12.54 -21.39 -7.05
N TYR A 140 13.60 -21.38 -6.25
CA TYR A 140 14.59 -20.31 -6.29
C TYR A 140 15.27 -20.25 -7.67
N LEU A 141 15.39 -19.05 -8.23
CA LEU A 141 15.94 -18.80 -9.56
C LEU A 141 17.29 -18.11 -9.48
N TYR A 142 17.34 -16.93 -8.87
CA TYR A 142 18.55 -16.11 -8.73
C TYR A 142 18.35 -14.97 -7.74
N ASP A 143 19.45 -14.27 -7.40
CA ASP A 143 19.43 -13.03 -6.63
C ASP A 143 19.68 -11.82 -7.55
N ILE A 144 19.07 -10.71 -7.20
CA ILE A 144 19.40 -9.37 -7.72
C ILE A 144 20.09 -8.61 -6.60
N ASN A 145 21.39 -8.35 -6.76
CA ASN A 145 22.16 -7.58 -5.77
C ASN A 145 21.88 -6.09 -5.97
N THR A 146 21.17 -5.49 -5.02
CA THR A 146 20.84 -4.06 -5.01
C THR A 146 21.83 -3.25 -4.18
N GLN A 147 22.81 -3.89 -3.52
CA GLN A 147 23.82 -3.29 -2.62
C GLN A 147 23.24 -2.54 -1.42
N ARG A 148 21.93 -2.43 -1.32
CA ARG A 148 21.21 -1.71 -0.28
C ARG A 148 19.97 -2.49 0.12
N GLY A 149 19.71 -2.52 1.41
CA GLY A 149 18.43 -3.02 1.90
C GLY A 149 17.28 -2.09 1.47
N SER A 150 16.22 -2.68 0.98
CA SER A 150 14.98 -1.99 0.65
C SER A 150 13.88 -2.45 1.59
N MET A 151 13.22 -1.50 2.24
CA MET A 151 12.10 -1.77 3.16
C MET A 151 10.82 -2.10 2.38
N THR A 152 10.73 -1.68 1.14
CA THR A 152 9.63 -1.97 0.22
C THR A 152 10.20 -2.18 -1.16
N THR A 153 9.75 -3.22 -1.83
CA THR A 153 10.09 -3.48 -3.23
C THR A 153 8.81 -3.44 -4.05
N TYR A 154 8.86 -2.73 -5.13
CA TYR A 154 7.77 -2.59 -6.08
C TYR A 154 8.33 -2.79 -7.48
N ARG A 155 7.58 -3.41 -8.37
CA ARG A 155 7.98 -3.62 -9.76
C ARG A 155 6.98 -2.91 -10.68
N ASP A 156 7.48 -2.00 -11.49
CA ASP A 156 6.66 -1.29 -12.45
C ASP A 156 6.42 -2.12 -13.73
N LYS A 157 5.52 -1.65 -14.59
CA LYS A 157 5.18 -2.28 -15.86
C LYS A 157 6.38 -2.39 -16.84
N THR A 158 7.43 -1.59 -16.64
CA THR A 158 8.65 -1.64 -17.48
C THR A 158 9.66 -2.67 -16.98
N GLY A 159 9.35 -3.34 -15.85
CA GLY A 159 10.21 -4.33 -15.23
C GLY A 159 11.28 -3.76 -14.30
N ASN A 160 11.30 -2.46 -14.07
CA ASN A 160 12.21 -1.87 -13.09
C ASN A 160 11.76 -2.17 -11.68
N LEU A 161 12.73 -2.36 -10.78
CA LEU A 161 12.49 -2.54 -9.35
C LEU A 161 12.68 -1.22 -8.62
N PHE A 162 11.71 -0.85 -7.82
CA PHE A 162 11.75 0.30 -6.94
C PHE A 162 12.01 -0.18 -5.52
N GLY A 163 13.05 0.36 -4.89
CA GLY A 163 13.37 0.09 -3.51
C GLY A 163 13.23 1.34 -2.67
N ILE A 164 12.39 1.30 -1.65
CA ILE A 164 12.19 2.40 -0.72
C ILE A 164 13.16 2.25 0.45
N THR A 165 13.76 3.37 0.87
CA THR A 165 14.66 3.46 2.00
C THR A 165 14.35 4.67 2.85
N ASN A 166 14.68 4.59 4.13
CA ASN A 166 14.59 5.69 5.08
C ASN A 166 15.97 6.28 5.41
N GLU A 167 16.97 6.13 4.53
CA GLU A 167 18.33 6.62 4.76
C GLU A 167 18.36 8.10 5.16
N TYR A 168 17.49 8.91 4.56
CA TYR A 168 17.40 10.34 4.88
C TYR A 168 17.07 10.65 6.35
N LEU A 169 16.44 9.71 7.07
CA LEU A 169 16.12 9.90 8.50
C LEU A 169 17.37 9.86 9.39
N TYR A 170 18.40 9.15 8.96
CA TYR A 170 19.63 8.96 9.72
C TYR A 170 20.71 9.98 9.35
N THR A 171 20.50 10.80 8.33
CA THR A 171 21.42 11.87 7.97
C THR A 171 21.22 13.10 8.84
N LYS A 172 22.30 13.81 9.18
CA LYS A 172 22.26 14.98 10.07
C LYS A 172 21.36 16.10 9.53
N ASP A 173 21.36 16.29 8.22
CA ASP A 173 20.58 17.30 7.50
C ASP A 173 19.24 16.76 6.98
N LYS A 174 18.91 15.50 7.31
CA LYS A 174 17.71 14.80 6.83
C LYS A 174 17.60 14.77 5.30
N ARG A 175 18.73 14.84 4.63
CA ARG A 175 18.82 14.70 3.18
C ARG A 175 19.40 13.35 2.81
N GLY A 176 18.81 12.67 1.88
CA GLY A 176 19.27 11.35 1.46
C GLY A 176 18.36 10.79 0.40
N LYS A 177 18.74 9.65 -0.08
CA LYS A 177 17.92 8.92 -1.03
C LYS A 177 16.72 8.32 -0.29
N GLU A 178 15.55 8.41 -0.89
CA GLU A 178 14.30 7.85 -0.37
C GLU A 178 13.77 6.72 -1.24
N LEU A 179 14.04 6.77 -2.53
CA LEU A 179 13.57 5.82 -3.51
C LEU A 179 14.67 5.54 -4.53
N PHE A 180 14.97 4.28 -4.75
CA PHE A 180 15.92 3.81 -5.76
C PHE A 180 15.19 3.08 -6.87
N VAL A 181 15.69 3.20 -8.09
CA VAL A 181 15.19 2.46 -9.22
C VAL A 181 16.32 1.62 -9.81
N TYR A 182 16.10 0.31 -9.86
CA TYR A 182 17.04 -0.68 -10.35
C TYR A 182 16.50 -1.37 -11.60
N ASN A 183 17.39 -1.75 -12.50
CA ASN A 183 17.03 -2.73 -13.51
C ASN A 183 17.03 -4.16 -12.94
N THR A 184 16.61 -5.13 -13.73
CA THR A 184 16.56 -6.56 -13.35
C THR A 184 17.92 -7.18 -13.05
N LYS A 185 19.04 -6.49 -13.31
CA LYS A 185 20.41 -6.90 -12.97
C LYS A 185 20.93 -6.25 -11.68
N GLY A 186 20.09 -5.49 -10.99
CA GLY A 186 20.45 -4.79 -9.76
C GLY A 186 21.27 -3.50 -9.94
N LYS A 187 21.45 -3.04 -11.20
CA LYS A 187 22.11 -1.77 -11.45
C LYS A 187 21.15 -0.62 -11.13
N GLU A 188 21.57 0.28 -10.23
CA GLU A 188 20.84 1.53 -9.98
C GLU A 188 20.81 2.37 -11.27
N LEU A 189 19.62 2.67 -11.73
CA LEU A 189 19.37 3.52 -12.90
C LEU A 189 19.33 5.00 -12.49
N TYR A 190 18.62 5.27 -11.40
CA TYR A 190 18.49 6.58 -10.77
C TYR A 190 17.88 6.45 -9.39
N SER A 191 17.86 7.57 -8.66
CA SER A 191 17.24 7.65 -7.35
C SER A 191 16.56 8.99 -7.15
N TYR A 192 15.58 9.00 -6.24
CA TYR A 192 14.94 10.22 -5.78
C TYR A 192 15.45 10.56 -4.39
N HIS A 193 15.60 11.85 -4.14
CA HIS A 193 16.10 12.35 -2.88
C HIS A 193 14.99 13.04 -2.11
N PHE A 194 14.88 12.69 -0.85
CA PHE A 194 14.02 13.40 0.08
C PHE A 194 14.54 14.82 0.28
N ARG A 195 13.65 15.78 0.25
CA ARG A 195 13.94 17.19 0.48
C ARG A 195 13.04 17.68 1.61
N PRO A 196 13.58 17.73 2.85
CA PRO A 196 12.80 18.20 3.97
C PRO A 196 12.34 19.63 3.76
N GLU A 197 11.12 19.94 4.18
CA GLU A 197 10.65 21.33 4.24
C GLU A 197 11.48 22.12 5.26
N GLN A 198 11.80 23.35 4.94
CA GLN A 198 12.59 24.21 5.84
C GLN A 198 11.80 24.50 7.11
N GLY A 199 12.45 24.37 8.26
CA GLY A 199 11.83 24.61 9.58
C GLY A 199 10.97 23.47 10.11
N VAL A 200 10.83 22.37 9.38
CA VAL A 200 10.12 21.17 9.83
C VAL A 200 11.12 20.19 10.46
N ARG A 201 10.83 19.75 11.68
CA ARG A 201 11.55 18.63 12.31
C ARG A 201 10.85 17.33 11.96
N TYR A 202 11.64 16.33 11.62
CA TYR A 202 11.15 14.99 11.27
C TYR A 202 11.51 14.00 12.39
N PRO A 203 10.63 13.05 12.72
CA PRO A 203 10.90 12.08 13.77
C PRO A 203 12.12 11.22 13.42
N GLY A 204 12.81 10.75 14.45
CA GLY A 204 14.00 9.90 14.28
C GLY A 204 13.68 8.49 13.82
N ILE A 205 12.46 7.99 14.11
CA ILE A 205 11.99 6.64 13.73
C ILE A 205 10.60 6.78 13.11
N ILE A 206 10.43 6.23 11.92
CA ILE A 206 9.15 6.18 11.20
C ILE A 206 8.84 4.72 10.92
N PHE A 207 7.66 4.28 11.36
CA PHE A 207 7.14 2.93 11.08
C PHE A 207 6.33 2.84 9.78
N SER A 208 6.09 3.99 9.11
CA SER A 208 5.47 4.02 7.80
C SER A 208 6.52 4.15 6.71
N TYR A 209 6.39 3.35 5.69
CA TYR A 209 7.27 3.38 4.51
C TYR A 209 6.63 4.20 3.41
N GLY A 210 7.44 4.60 2.43
CA GLY A 210 6.91 5.22 1.23
C GLY A 210 5.92 4.29 0.53
N ILE A 211 4.90 4.89 -0.06
CA ILE A 211 3.79 4.19 -0.70
C ILE A 211 3.97 4.30 -2.20
N LEU A 212 3.98 3.16 -2.88
CA LEU A 212 3.97 3.06 -4.34
C LEU A 212 2.69 2.35 -4.78
N TYR A 213 2.00 2.91 -5.75
CA TYR A 213 0.82 2.29 -6.35
C TYR A 213 0.71 2.66 -7.84
N ASP A 214 0.07 1.80 -8.60
CA ASP A 214 -0.30 2.08 -9.98
C ASP A 214 -1.74 2.55 -10.07
N TYR A 215 -1.95 3.53 -10.93
CA TYR A 215 -3.28 3.91 -11.38
C TYR A 215 -3.22 4.23 -12.86
N GLN A 216 -4.07 3.60 -13.65
CA GLN A 216 -4.00 3.60 -15.11
C GLN A 216 -2.60 3.16 -15.58
N GLU A 217 -1.94 3.96 -16.41
CA GLU A 217 -0.60 3.64 -16.95
C GLU A 217 0.55 4.28 -16.15
N ASN A 218 0.26 4.86 -14.99
CA ASN A 218 1.22 5.64 -14.22
C ASN A 218 1.51 5.03 -12.86
N THR A 219 2.76 5.15 -12.42
CA THR A 219 3.19 4.83 -11.06
C THR A 219 3.19 6.09 -10.21
N TYR A 220 2.60 6.00 -9.04
CA TYR A 220 2.53 7.08 -8.05
C TYR A 220 3.34 6.75 -6.82
N TYR A 221 3.85 7.79 -6.20
CA TYR A 221 4.66 7.71 -4.99
C TYR A 221 4.23 8.75 -3.96
N LYS A 222 4.13 8.35 -2.71
CA LYS A 222 3.93 9.23 -1.56
C LYS A 222 4.93 8.90 -0.46
N ASN A 223 5.70 9.91 -0.04
CA ASN A 223 6.50 9.81 1.18
C ASN A 223 5.56 9.98 2.40
N PRO A 224 5.69 9.18 3.47
CA PRO A 224 4.86 9.33 4.67
C PRO A 224 4.88 10.72 5.30
N LEU A 225 6.02 11.41 5.19
CA LEU A 225 6.24 12.74 5.75
C LEU A 225 5.80 13.89 4.85
N GLU A 226 5.45 13.63 3.61
CA GLU A 226 4.98 14.63 2.67
C GLU A 226 3.46 14.58 2.53
N THR A 227 2.84 15.71 2.27
CA THR A 227 1.41 15.77 1.93
C THR A 227 1.13 15.63 0.43
N THR A 228 2.19 15.62 -0.37
CA THR A 228 2.09 15.52 -1.82
C THR A 228 2.19 14.06 -2.29
N ILE A 229 1.29 13.67 -3.19
CA ILE A 229 1.36 12.45 -3.96
C ILE A 229 1.94 12.80 -5.32
N PHE A 230 3.01 12.13 -5.70
CA PHE A 230 3.72 12.38 -6.95
C PHE A 230 3.44 11.29 -7.98
N ARG A 231 3.26 11.68 -9.22
CA ARG A 231 3.38 10.78 -10.36
C ARG A 231 4.85 10.66 -10.76
N LEU A 232 5.33 9.47 -11.01
CA LEU A 232 6.71 9.22 -11.39
C LEU A 232 6.84 9.18 -12.92
N GLU A 233 7.73 10.01 -13.45
CA GLU A 233 8.06 10.06 -14.88
C GLU A 233 9.58 10.00 -15.07
N GLY A 234 10.12 8.82 -15.30
CA GLY A 234 11.57 8.61 -15.37
C GLY A 234 12.25 9.15 -14.11
N LYS A 235 13.12 10.14 -14.24
CA LYS A 235 13.82 10.76 -13.10
C LYS A 235 13.04 11.90 -12.41
N LYS A 236 11.83 12.19 -12.85
CA LYS A 236 11.03 13.31 -12.33
C LYS A 236 9.91 12.84 -11.42
N ARG A 237 9.67 13.59 -10.37
CA ARG A 237 8.48 13.51 -9.53
C ARG A 237 7.57 14.67 -9.93
N ILE A 238 6.42 14.37 -10.49
CA ILE A 238 5.43 15.37 -10.92
C ILE A 238 4.35 15.42 -9.83
N PRO A 239 4.15 16.58 -9.17
CA PRO A 239 3.08 16.71 -8.18
C PRO A 239 1.70 16.44 -8.81
N ALA A 240 1.00 15.42 -8.35
CA ALA A 240 -0.34 15.07 -8.84
C ALA A 240 -1.42 15.56 -7.89
N TYR A 241 -1.34 15.17 -6.61
CA TYR A 241 -2.30 15.55 -5.58
C TYR A 241 -1.58 16.15 -4.37
N LYS A 242 -2.24 17.08 -3.69
CA LYS A 242 -1.80 17.59 -2.39
C LYS A 242 -2.92 17.41 -1.38
N LEU A 243 -2.63 16.64 -0.33
CA LEU A 243 -3.52 16.51 0.82
C LEU A 243 -3.39 17.79 1.66
N ASP A 244 -4.41 18.63 1.68
CA ASP A 244 -4.38 19.88 2.42
C ASP A 244 -4.64 19.63 3.91
N LEU A 245 -3.65 19.98 4.72
CA LEU A 245 -3.68 19.89 6.17
C LEU A 245 -3.66 21.28 6.82
N SER A 246 -4.11 22.34 6.12
CA SER A 246 -3.94 23.73 6.55
C SER A 246 -4.58 24.07 7.89
N GLN A 247 -5.54 23.27 8.37
CA GLN A 247 -6.16 23.44 9.70
C GLN A 247 -5.37 22.74 10.83
N TYR A 248 -4.41 21.90 10.48
CA TYR A 248 -3.63 21.12 11.43
C TYR A 248 -2.16 21.50 11.30
N GLU A 249 -1.50 21.64 12.43
CA GLU A 249 -0.08 21.92 12.45
C GLU A 249 0.68 20.79 11.75
N LYS A 250 1.62 21.16 10.88
CA LYS A 250 2.57 20.22 10.30
C LYS A 250 3.31 19.53 11.43
N LEU A 251 3.62 18.24 11.28
CA LEU A 251 4.43 17.49 12.22
C LEU A 251 5.67 18.31 12.63
N SER A 252 5.65 18.91 13.80
CA SER A 252 6.82 19.54 14.39
C SER A 252 7.45 18.54 15.35
N GLY A 253 8.75 18.30 15.21
CA GLY A 253 9.45 17.20 15.87
C GLY A 253 9.66 17.31 17.38
N GLU A 254 9.07 18.27 18.07
CA GLU A 254 9.18 18.36 19.54
C GLU A 254 8.17 17.47 20.28
N ASP A 255 7.09 17.08 19.61
CA ASP A 255 6.01 16.28 20.21
C ASP A 255 6.06 14.81 19.83
N ASP A 256 7.06 14.37 19.09
CA ASP A 256 7.15 13.05 18.47
C ASP A 256 7.82 11.98 19.34
N ALA A 257 7.63 12.02 20.66
CA ALA A 257 7.91 10.87 21.48
C ALA A 257 6.86 9.77 21.23
N ILE A 258 6.78 9.29 20.01
CA ILE A 258 5.88 8.20 19.64
C ILE A 258 6.34 6.88 20.26
N ILE A 259 7.63 6.76 20.60
CA ILE A 259 8.17 5.62 21.35
C ILE A 259 9.21 6.16 22.34
N ALA A 260 8.87 6.12 23.63
CA ALA A 260 9.89 6.15 24.67
C ALA A 260 10.49 4.75 24.76
N ILE A 261 11.76 4.61 24.39
CA ILE A 261 12.50 3.37 24.63
C ILE A 261 12.94 3.42 26.10
N ASP A 262 12.42 2.53 26.91
CA ASP A 262 12.98 2.28 28.22
C ASP A 262 14.39 1.69 28.03
N LYS A 263 15.41 2.50 28.33
CA LYS A 263 16.81 2.11 28.18
C LYS A 263 17.23 0.94 29.07
N LYS A 264 16.42 0.60 30.10
CA LYS A 264 16.69 -0.54 30.97
C LYS A 264 16.14 -1.85 30.43
N THR A 265 14.97 -1.80 29.79
CA THR A 265 14.27 -3.00 29.31
C THR A 265 14.37 -3.15 27.79
N ASN A 266 14.83 -2.14 27.07
CA ASN A 266 14.85 -2.06 25.60
C ASN A 266 13.45 -2.29 24.97
N THR A 267 12.40 -1.98 25.72
CA THR A 267 11.00 -2.07 25.27
C THR A 267 10.48 -0.69 24.92
N GLY A 268 9.88 -0.58 23.74
CA GLY A 268 9.18 0.63 23.31
C GLY A 268 7.78 0.68 23.91
N THR A 269 7.43 1.76 24.59
CA THR A 269 6.06 2.06 25.01
C THR A 269 5.48 3.17 24.17
N ASN A 270 4.30 2.95 23.59
CA ASN A 270 3.53 4.02 22.97
C ASN A 270 2.99 4.94 24.07
N LEU A 271 3.51 6.15 24.15
CA LEU A 271 2.95 7.15 25.05
C LEU A 271 1.76 7.83 24.37
N PRO A 272 0.58 7.83 25.00
CA PRO A 272 -0.53 8.64 24.52
C PRO A 272 -0.18 10.12 24.67
N ASN A 273 0.06 10.81 23.57
CA ASN A 273 0.30 12.25 23.59
C ASN A 273 -0.96 12.97 23.11
N LYS A 274 -1.49 13.91 23.91
CA LYS A 274 -2.62 14.78 23.51
C LYS A 274 -2.33 15.56 22.22
N ALA A 275 -1.05 15.81 21.91
CA ALA A 275 -0.65 16.41 20.65
C ALA A 275 -0.81 15.46 19.44
N ALA A 276 -0.79 14.15 19.63
CA ALA A 276 -0.99 13.17 18.55
C ALA A 276 -2.41 13.19 17.96
N GLU A 277 -3.41 13.65 18.72
CA GLU A 277 -4.80 13.79 18.27
C GLU A 277 -4.96 14.81 17.13
N LYS A 278 -4.00 15.71 16.97
CA LYS A 278 -3.99 16.74 15.93
C LYS A 278 -3.08 16.43 14.74
N LYS A 279 -2.43 15.26 14.72
CA LYS A 279 -1.44 14.90 13.71
C LYS A 279 -1.94 13.78 12.81
N PHE A 280 -1.62 13.86 11.52
CA PHE A 280 -1.89 12.81 10.55
C PHE A 280 -0.64 11.99 10.27
N SER A 281 -0.77 10.66 10.37
CA SER A 281 0.21 9.71 9.86
C SER A 281 -0.43 8.93 8.72
N PHE A 282 0.24 8.86 7.59
CA PHE A 282 -0.27 8.18 6.39
C PHE A 282 0.37 6.81 6.23
N PHE A 283 -0.43 5.78 6.03
CA PHE A 283 0.03 4.39 5.95
C PHE A 283 -0.15 3.78 4.57
N ASN A 284 -1.24 4.14 3.88
CA ASN A 284 -1.53 3.62 2.56
C ASN A 284 -2.29 4.64 1.72
N VAL A 285 -2.10 4.58 0.41
CA VAL A 285 -2.88 5.33 -0.59
C VAL A 285 -3.15 4.38 -1.74
N PHE A 286 -4.37 4.37 -2.20
CA PHE A 286 -4.76 3.68 -3.42
C PHE A 286 -5.70 4.54 -4.24
N GLU A 287 -5.69 4.32 -5.54
CA GLU A 287 -6.48 5.10 -6.48
C GLU A 287 -7.27 4.18 -7.40
N ILE A 288 -8.55 4.49 -7.56
CA ILE A 288 -9.45 3.85 -8.49
C ILE A 288 -10.10 4.90 -9.39
N THR A 289 -10.87 4.49 -10.38
CA THR A 289 -11.42 5.41 -11.39
C THR A 289 -12.13 6.61 -10.77
N HIS A 290 -12.97 6.40 -9.79
CA HIS A 290 -13.82 7.44 -9.21
C HIS A 290 -13.38 7.96 -7.84
N ALA A 291 -12.31 7.40 -7.26
CA ALA A 291 -11.90 7.80 -5.92
C ALA A 291 -10.41 7.60 -5.61
N ILE A 292 -9.97 8.25 -4.54
CA ILE A 292 -8.69 7.96 -3.86
C ILE A 292 -8.99 7.58 -2.42
N GLY A 293 -8.57 6.38 -2.01
CA GLY A 293 -8.59 5.95 -0.63
C GLY A 293 -7.27 6.27 0.06
N VAL A 294 -7.34 6.77 1.29
CA VAL A 294 -6.16 7.09 2.10
C VAL A 294 -6.32 6.44 3.48
N GLU A 295 -5.43 5.54 3.80
CA GLU A 295 -5.30 5.01 5.16
C GLU A 295 -4.42 5.95 5.97
N TYR A 296 -4.94 6.42 7.10
CA TYR A 296 -4.25 7.36 7.98
C TYR A 296 -4.53 7.04 9.45
N ALA A 297 -3.73 7.58 10.34
CA ALA A 297 -4.06 7.68 11.76
C ALA A 297 -4.15 9.15 12.17
N GLN A 298 -5.10 9.40 13.07
CA GLN A 298 -5.25 10.62 13.83
C GLN A 298 -5.51 10.20 15.28
N GLY A 299 -4.52 10.43 16.15
CA GLY A 299 -4.56 9.83 17.49
C GLY A 299 -4.31 8.32 17.48
N GLN A 300 -5.14 7.58 18.24
CA GLN A 300 -5.07 6.12 18.29
C GLN A 300 -6.06 5.51 17.28
N GLY A 301 -5.57 4.59 16.48
CA GLY A 301 -6.37 3.84 15.52
C GLY A 301 -6.17 4.25 14.07
N ARG A 302 -6.47 3.32 13.17
CA ARG A 302 -6.39 3.52 11.73
C ARG A 302 -7.73 3.94 11.19
N CYS A 303 -7.71 4.94 10.33
CA CYS A 303 -8.88 5.55 9.69
C CYS A 303 -8.78 5.41 8.18
N LEU A 304 -9.93 5.39 7.52
CA LEU A 304 -10.06 5.37 6.08
C LEU A 304 -10.70 6.67 5.60
N ALA A 305 -9.95 7.47 4.83
CA ALA A 305 -10.51 8.59 4.09
C ALA A 305 -10.83 8.18 2.66
N TRP A 306 -11.89 8.76 2.12
CA TRP A 306 -12.35 8.55 0.76
C TRP A 306 -12.55 9.89 0.06
N TYR A 307 -11.74 10.14 -0.95
CA TYR A 307 -11.91 11.29 -1.84
C TYR A 307 -12.70 10.88 -3.08
N ASP A 308 -13.91 11.38 -3.21
CA ASP A 308 -14.75 11.22 -4.40
C ASP A 308 -14.28 12.22 -5.47
N LYS A 309 -13.71 11.68 -6.57
CA LYS A 309 -13.16 12.52 -7.66
C LYS A 309 -14.22 13.29 -8.42
N GLY A 310 -15.46 12.77 -8.49
CA GLY A 310 -16.57 13.41 -9.19
C GLY A 310 -17.16 14.57 -8.41
N LYS A 311 -17.28 14.42 -7.10
CA LYS A 311 -17.82 15.45 -6.20
C LYS A 311 -16.74 16.37 -5.64
N GLU A 312 -15.48 15.99 -5.77
CA GLU A 312 -14.31 16.68 -5.20
C GLU A 312 -14.39 16.83 -3.67
N THR A 313 -15.01 15.87 -2.99
CA THR A 313 -15.20 15.87 -1.54
C THR A 313 -14.44 14.73 -0.87
N VAL A 314 -14.00 14.96 0.37
CA VAL A 314 -13.41 13.93 1.23
C VAL A 314 -14.38 13.62 2.36
N CYS A 315 -14.42 12.39 2.80
CA CYS A 315 -15.04 12.00 4.05
C CYS A 315 -14.22 10.88 4.72
N ARG A 316 -14.42 10.69 6.03
CA ARG A 316 -13.96 9.51 6.74
C ARG A 316 -15.02 8.42 6.58
N VAL A 317 -14.60 7.25 6.09
CA VAL A 317 -15.50 6.11 5.89
C VAL A 317 -15.68 5.38 7.20
N ARG A 318 -16.85 5.51 7.81
CA ARG A 318 -17.17 4.86 9.07
C ARG A 318 -18.52 4.20 9.02
N SER A 319 -18.54 2.90 9.32
CA SER A 319 -19.81 2.19 9.49
C SER A 319 -20.47 2.56 10.82
N PRO A 320 -21.76 2.90 10.84
CA PRO A 320 -22.46 3.26 12.07
C PRO A 320 -22.66 2.06 13.02
N LYS A 321 -22.44 0.85 12.51
CA LYS A 321 -22.62 -0.41 13.24
C LYS A 321 -21.33 -0.98 13.84
N ALA A 322 -20.20 -0.30 13.66
CA ALA A 322 -18.90 -0.83 14.07
C ALA A 322 -18.06 0.20 14.80
N GLU A 323 -17.12 -0.30 15.59
CA GLU A 323 -16.14 0.49 16.33
C GLU A 323 -14.97 0.96 15.45
N TRP A 324 -14.85 0.40 14.23
CA TRP A 324 -13.77 0.72 13.30
C TRP A 324 -14.26 1.25 11.96
N ASP A 325 -13.37 1.87 11.23
CA ASP A 325 -13.61 2.42 9.90
C ASP A 325 -13.70 1.31 8.85
N GLY A 326 -14.35 1.62 7.74
CA GLY A 326 -14.48 0.74 6.59
C GLY A 326 -15.84 0.84 5.90
N PHE A 327 -15.94 0.22 4.75
CA PHE A 327 -17.19 0.13 4.00
C PHE A 327 -18.16 -0.80 4.70
N THR A 328 -19.41 -0.39 4.87
CA THR A 328 -20.47 -1.26 5.40
C THR A 328 -20.76 -2.37 4.40
N ASP A 329 -20.58 -3.63 4.82
CA ASP A 329 -20.94 -4.78 3.99
C ASP A 329 -22.46 -5.01 4.03
N ASP A 330 -23.16 -4.39 3.09
CA ASP A 330 -24.60 -4.57 2.84
C ASP A 330 -24.89 -5.68 1.81
N MET A 331 -23.84 -6.29 1.25
CA MET A 331 -23.95 -7.34 0.24
C MET A 331 -24.03 -8.72 0.85
N GLU A 332 -23.08 -9.08 1.72
CA GLU A 332 -23.06 -10.38 2.41
C GLU A 332 -23.32 -10.28 3.92
N GLY A 333 -23.38 -9.07 4.48
CA GLY A 333 -23.75 -8.84 5.88
C GLY A 333 -22.62 -9.06 6.87
N GLY A 334 -21.38 -8.96 6.43
CA GLY A 334 -20.18 -9.12 7.23
C GLY A 334 -19.81 -7.89 8.05
N CYS A 335 -18.61 -7.93 8.60
CA CYS A 335 -17.99 -6.80 9.28
C CYS A 335 -17.65 -5.68 8.28
N PRO A 336 -17.52 -4.42 8.74
CA PRO A 336 -17.03 -3.36 7.88
C PRO A 336 -15.68 -3.72 7.26
N ILE A 337 -15.55 -3.47 5.96
CA ILE A 337 -14.38 -3.85 5.19
C ILE A 337 -13.42 -2.68 5.08
N PHE A 338 -12.23 -2.86 5.64
CA PHE A 338 -11.12 -1.91 5.52
C PHE A 338 -10.17 -2.39 4.41
N PRO A 339 -10.10 -1.70 3.25
CA PRO A 339 -9.22 -2.09 2.16
C PRO A 339 -7.75 -1.92 2.55
N ARG A 340 -6.99 -3.00 2.54
CA ARG A 340 -5.54 -2.96 2.81
C ARG A 340 -4.72 -3.03 1.52
N PHE A 341 -5.23 -3.71 0.50
CA PHE A 341 -4.55 -3.90 -0.78
C PHE A 341 -5.53 -3.62 -1.90
N VAL A 342 -5.06 -2.94 -2.94
CA VAL A 342 -5.86 -2.64 -4.14
C VAL A 342 -5.02 -2.95 -5.37
N LYS A 343 -5.51 -3.83 -6.24
CA LYS A 343 -4.85 -4.20 -7.48
C LYS A 343 -5.89 -4.80 -8.46
N ASN A 344 -5.72 -4.51 -9.74
CA ASN A 344 -6.50 -5.15 -10.82
C ASN A 344 -8.02 -5.10 -10.58
N ASN A 345 -8.56 -3.92 -10.31
CA ASN A 345 -9.98 -3.67 -10.03
C ASN A 345 -10.55 -4.45 -8.83
N LYS A 346 -9.68 -4.87 -7.91
CA LYS A 346 -10.05 -5.53 -6.65
C LYS A 346 -9.53 -4.75 -5.47
N MET A 347 -10.37 -4.57 -4.44
CA MET A 347 -9.91 -4.22 -3.11
C MET A 347 -9.88 -5.48 -2.26
N ILE A 348 -8.91 -5.59 -1.37
CA ILE A 348 -8.74 -6.74 -0.49
C ILE A 348 -8.72 -6.25 0.95
N GLY A 349 -9.67 -6.72 1.73
CA GLY A 349 -9.69 -6.63 3.18
C GLY A 349 -9.21 -7.94 3.82
N VAL A 350 -8.87 -7.84 5.09
CA VAL A 350 -8.47 -9.00 5.90
C VAL A 350 -9.17 -8.91 7.25
N VAL A 351 -9.79 -9.98 7.66
CA VAL A 351 -10.49 -10.08 8.95
C VAL A 351 -10.13 -11.39 9.64
N SER A 352 -9.94 -11.38 10.95
CA SER A 352 -9.70 -12.62 11.71
C SER A 352 -10.97 -13.46 11.81
N ALA A 353 -10.80 -14.78 11.87
CA ALA A 353 -11.89 -15.73 12.08
C ALA A 353 -12.68 -15.40 13.36
N SER A 354 -11.96 -15.14 14.46
CA SER A 354 -12.56 -14.76 15.74
C SER A 354 -13.47 -13.53 15.67
N VAL A 355 -13.05 -12.48 14.93
CA VAL A 355 -13.86 -11.25 14.74
C VAL A 355 -15.11 -11.54 13.93
N LEU A 356 -15.03 -12.36 12.88
CA LEU A 356 -16.23 -12.76 12.13
C LEU A 356 -17.22 -13.51 13.00
N LEU A 357 -16.75 -14.50 13.78
CA LEU A 357 -17.59 -15.29 14.68
C LEU A 357 -18.23 -14.45 15.80
N GLU A 358 -17.50 -13.45 16.31
CA GLU A 358 -18.02 -12.56 17.36
C GLU A 358 -19.03 -11.54 16.84
N LYS A 359 -18.75 -10.93 15.69
CA LYS A 359 -19.49 -9.72 15.23
C LYS A 359 -20.57 -10.01 14.19
N VAL A 360 -20.48 -11.12 13.45
CA VAL A 360 -21.46 -11.46 12.41
C VAL A 360 -22.55 -12.36 12.96
N LYS A 361 -23.79 -11.92 12.81
CA LYS A 361 -24.95 -12.75 13.14
C LYS A 361 -25.24 -13.69 11.96
N PRO A 362 -25.25 -15.03 12.15
CA PRO A 362 -25.44 -16.00 11.05
C PRO A 362 -26.71 -15.76 10.23
N GLU A 363 -27.79 -15.28 10.85
CA GLU A 363 -29.05 -14.96 10.18
C GLU A 363 -28.95 -13.80 9.20
N ASN A 364 -27.95 -12.92 9.32
CA ASN A 364 -27.71 -11.79 8.43
C ASN A 364 -26.71 -12.15 7.31
N ALA A 365 -25.97 -13.23 7.47
CA ALA A 365 -24.95 -13.64 6.49
C ALA A 365 -25.58 -14.16 5.21
N LYS A 366 -24.99 -13.78 4.07
CA LYS A 366 -25.39 -14.20 2.71
C LYS A 366 -24.18 -14.69 1.95
N GLY A 367 -24.43 -15.29 0.77
CA GLY A 367 -23.37 -15.68 -0.17
C GLY A 367 -22.26 -16.50 0.44
N SER A 368 -21.03 -16.18 0.10
CA SER A 368 -19.83 -16.88 0.56
C SER A 368 -19.62 -16.81 2.08
N LEU A 369 -20.04 -15.73 2.70
CA LEU A 369 -19.95 -15.57 4.16
C LEU A 369 -20.90 -16.55 4.88
N LYS A 370 -22.12 -16.72 4.38
CA LYS A 370 -23.09 -17.68 4.94
C LYS A 370 -22.57 -19.12 4.88
N ASP A 371 -21.93 -19.46 3.76
CA ASP A 371 -21.38 -20.81 3.56
C ASP A 371 -20.13 -21.06 4.42
N LEU A 372 -19.38 -20.01 4.73
CA LEU A 372 -18.16 -20.06 5.51
C LEU A 372 -18.42 -20.23 7.01
N LEU A 373 -19.31 -19.41 7.61
CA LEU A 373 -19.46 -19.29 9.05
C LEU A 373 -19.66 -20.60 9.82
N PRO A 374 -20.46 -21.58 9.33
CA PRO A 374 -20.68 -22.84 10.04
C PRO A 374 -19.43 -23.71 10.24
N ASN A 375 -18.39 -23.50 9.42
CA ASN A 375 -17.17 -24.29 9.40
C ASN A 375 -15.96 -23.53 9.95
N LEU A 376 -16.11 -22.26 10.32
CA LEU A 376 -15.03 -21.42 10.80
C LEU A 376 -14.79 -21.65 12.29
N GLN A 377 -13.51 -21.70 12.69
CA GLN A 377 -13.07 -21.80 14.09
C GLN A 377 -12.37 -20.50 14.51
N GLU A 378 -12.35 -20.21 15.81
CA GLU A 378 -11.75 -18.96 16.35
C GLU A 378 -10.25 -18.85 16.08
N ASP A 379 -9.55 -19.99 16.06
CA ASP A 379 -8.11 -20.12 15.84
C ASP A 379 -7.71 -20.38 14.37
N ASP A 380 -8.69 -20.33 13.46
CA ASP A 380 -8.40 -20.40 12.05
C ASP A 380 -7.61 -19.17 11.57
N ASN A 381 -6.89 -19.35 10.47
CA ASN A 381 -6.25 -18.27 9.73
C ASN A 381 -7.27 -17.17 9.37
N GLN A 382 -6.74 -16.01 9.05
CA GLN A 382 -7.56 -14.88 8.60
C GLN A 382 -8.38 -15.24 7.36
N VAL A 383 -9.50 -14.56 7.23
CA VAL A 383 -10.38 -14.62 6.06
C VAL A 383 -10.07 -13.42 5.16
N ILE A 384 -9.84 -13.69 3.89
CA ILE A 384 -9.61 -12.66 2.87
C ILE A 384 -10.95 -12.19 2.31
N GLN A 385 -11.19 -10.89 2.38
CA GLN A 385 -12.36 -10.23 1.81
C GLN A 385 -11.97 -9.67 0.43
N VAL A 386 -12.51 -10.23 -0.63
CA VAL A 386 -12.24 -9.81 -2.02
C VAL A 386 -13.42 -9.02 -2.53
N ILE A 387 -13.20 -7.74 -2.77
CA ILE A 387 -14.21 -6.80 -3.26
C ILE A 387 -13.95 -6.55 -4.74
N LEU A 388 -14.92 -6.85 -5.57
CA LEU A 388 -14.90 -6.55 -7.00
C LEU A 388 -15.44 -5.14 -7.22
N LEU A 389 -14.57 -4.22 -7.65
CA LEU A 389 -14.99 -2.84 -7.91
C LEU A 389 -15.94 -2.76 -9.10
N LYS A 390 -16.80 -1.76 -9.09
CA LYS A 390 -17.62 -1.42 -10.27
C LYS A 390 -16.74 -0.77 -11.34
N ASP A 391 -16.88 -1.22 -12.56
CA ASP A 391 -16.42 -0.48 -13.74
C ASP A 391 -17.40 0.70 -13.94
N LYS A 392 -16.95 1.92 -13.69
CA LYS A 392 -17.72 3.13 -14.00
C LYS A 392 -17.00 3.99 -15.01
#